data_3f40d726c497cd08c2b52dd2ab87b61e
#
_entry.id   3f40d726c497cd08c2b52dd2ab87b61e
#
_cell.length_a   1.000
_cell.length_b   1.000
_cell.length_c   1.000
_cell.angle_alpha   90.00
_cell.angle_beta   90.00
_cell.angle_gamma   90.00
#
_symmetry.space_group_name_H-M   'P 1'
#
loop_
_entity.id
_entity.type
_entity.pdbx_description
1 polymer ?
#
loop_
_entity_poly.entity_id
_entity_poly.type
_entity_poly.pdbx_seq_one_letter_code
_entity_poly.pdbx_strand_id
1 'polypeptide(L)'
;VLRKMQYLLVLALLSGLASADQITLKNGDKISGKVVKSDGKTLVLHTDAAGDITIQFDAIQQITTDQELHVGLKGGKTAVGPVTSSDGKLEVATKTSGTVEAPTSDVTVIRNDAEQTAYDKSLHPGLMQGWNGGVNVGFSVARGNSQLENLALAFTAAHPTLNDKITIYANTLDTTNNLATPSTVADLIQAGLRYDRNINPRTFVFVGADFQSNALQDLDLRGVYGGGLGYHAIKSDATTLDILGGVNYTHETYSDGPPATPPTTPPTFQSYGITNKFVALTLGEELMHKAGASTVITESFYFYPDLQDSSDYRGTFNLGSVTKISKWLGWQNQFSDIYVSNPPEGAKKNDLVFTTGLNVTFTH
;
A
#
# COMPACT_ATOMS: atom_id res chain seq x y z
N VAL A 1 -4.19 -3.24 74.90
CA VAL A 1 -2.89 -3.22 74.19
C VAL A 1 -2.82 -4.32 73.16
N LEU A 2 -3.27 -5.56 73.38
CA LEU A 2 -3.23 -6.67 72.42
C LEU A 2 -4.12 -6.42 71.13
N ARG A 3 -5.27 -5.76 71.29
CA ARG A 3 -6.16 -5.49 70.18
C ARG A 3 -5.65 -4.44 69.18
N LYS A 4 -4.86 -3.47 69.64
CA LYS A 4 -4.18 -2.48 68.77
C LYS A 4 -2.98 -3.06 68.02
N MET A 5 -2.33 -4.08 68.60
CA MET A 5 -1.21 -4.78 67.97
C MET A 5 -1.68 -5.70 66.83
N GLN A 6 -2.87 -6.28 66.93
CA GLN A 6 -3.45 -7.06 65.81
C GLN A 6 -3.79 -6.21 64.58
N TYR A 7 -4.24 -4.95 64.73
CA TYR A 7 -4.50 -4.04 63.64
C TYR A 7 -3.21 -3.55 62.94
N LEU A 8 -2.09 -3.43 63.71
CA LEU A 8 -0.79 -3.08 63.12
C LEU A 8 -0.18 -4.25 62.33
N LEU A 9 -0.43 -5.49 62.74
CA LEU A 9 0.06 -6.67 62.00
C LEU A 9 -0.75 -6.94 60.72
N VAL A 10 -2.06 -6.60 60.69
CA VAL A 10 -2.90 -6.73 59.52
C VAL A 10 -2.62 -5.62 58.47
N LEU A 11 -2.22 -4.42 58.93
CA LEU A 11 -1.84 -3.32 58.03
C LEU A 11 -0.47 -3.55 57.36
N ALA A 12 0.45 -4.31 58.02
CA ALA A 12 1.74 -4.67 57.47
C ALA A 12 1.69 -5.80 56.41
N LEU A 13 0.57 -6.55 56.34
CA LEU A 13 0.34 -7.62 55.35
C LEU A 13 -0.38 -7.15 54.09
N LEU A 14 -0.80 -5.87 54.02
CA LEU A 14 -1.48 -5.25 52.89
C LEU A 14 -0.57 -4.33 52.05
N SER A 15 0.74 -4.31 52.33
CA SER A 15 1.71 -3.79 51.37
C SER A 15 1.76 -4.77 50.21
N GLY A 16 0.76 -4.68 49.31
CA GLY A 16 0.82 -5.30 48.01
C GLY A 16 2.14 -4.87 47.37
N LEU A 17 3.03 -5.82 47.17
CA LEU A 17 4.25 -5.64 46.39
C LEU A 17 3.82 -5.10 45.04
N ALA A 18 3.95 -3.80 44.84
CA ALA A 18 3.95 -3.23 43.52
C ALA A 18 5.17 -3.86 42.82
N SER A 19 4.92 -4.97 42.13
CA SER A 19 5.94 -5.70 41.41
C SER A 19 6.26 -4.85 40.18
N ALA A 20 7.45 -4.29 40.13
CA ALA A 20 7.97 -3.52 39.02
C ALA A 20 9.06 -4.36 38.35
N ASP A 21 9.05 -4.38 37.03
CA ASP A 21 10.14 -4.99 36.29
C ASP A 21 11.47 -4.30 36.65
N GLN A 22 12.54 -5.04 36.72
CA GLN A 22 13.86 -4.54 37.07
C GLN A 22 14.87 -4.83 35.97
N ILE A 23 15.55 -3.77 35.53
CA ILE A 23 16.64 -3.85 34.55
C ILE A 23 17.93 -3.50 35.27
N THR A 24 18.90 -4.41 35.29
CA THR A 24 20.26 -4.17 35.80
C THR A 24 21.18 -3.94 34.61
N LEU A 25 21.91 -2.84 34.64
CA LEU A 25 22.88 -2.49 33.61
C LEU A 25 24.26 -3.06 33.94
N LYS A 26 25.13 -3.20 32.96
CA LYS A 26 26.51 -3.70 33.10
C LYS A 26 27.38 -2.81 33.99
N ASN A 27 27.03 -1.54 34.18
CA ASN A 27 27.70 -0.62 35.10
C ASN A 27 27.21 -0.75 36.56
N GLY A 28 26.24 -1.67 36.81
CA GLY A 28 25.67 -1.93 38.12
C GLY A 28 24.42 -1.11 38.45
N ASP A 29 24.01 -0.16 37.61
CA ASP A 29 22.79 0.61 37.82
C ASP A 29 21.55 -0.27 37.70
N LYS A 30 20.54 0.01 38.53
CA LYS A 30 19.25 -0.67 38.51
C LYS A 30 18.14 0.31 38.22
N ILE A 31 17.34 -0.02 37.21
CA ILE A 31 16.21 0.79 36.80
C ILE A 31 14.95 -0.05 36.98
N SER A 32 13.97 0.48 37.73
CA SER A 32 12.68 -0.17 37.96
C SER A 32 11.60 0.54 37.13
N GLY A 33 10.70 -0.24 36.54
CA GLY A 33 9.61 0.29 35.68
C GLY A 33 8.78 -0.83 35.12
N LYS A 34 8.14 -0.60 33.98
CA LYS A 34 7.43 -1.62 33.18
C LYS A 34 8.08 -1.73 31.81
N VAL A 35 8.47 -2.92 31.42
CA VAL A 35 8.95 -3.17 30.06
C VAL A 35 7.80 -2.94 29.10
N VAL A 36 8.03 -2.07 28.13
CA VAL A 36 7.04 -1.74 27.07
C VAL A 36 7.32 -2.60 25.84
N LYS A 37 8.51 -2.46 25.26
CA LYS A 37 8.94 -3.19 24.07
C LYS A 37 10.44 -3.23 23.89
N SER A 38 10.88 -4.16 23.03
CA SER A 38 12.25 -4.21 22.51
C SER A 38 12.23 -4.66 21.05
N ASP A 39 13.16 -4.15 20.26
CA ASP A 39 13.43 -4.55 18.88
C ASP A 39 14.68 -5.44 18.76
N GLY A 40 15.18 -5.94 19.89
CA GLY A 40 16.42 -6.70 19.99
C GLY A 40 17.69 -5.85 20.01
N LYS A 41 17.59 -4.54 19.70
CA LYS A 41 18.70 -3.57 19.81
C LYS A 41 18.51 -2.59 20.95
N THR A 42 17.29 -2.18 21.19
CA THR A 42 16.88 -1.28 22.26
C THR A 42 15.75 -1.90 23.08
N LEU A 43 15.63 -1.50 24.34
CA LEU A 43 14.55 -1.83 25.24
C LEU A 43 13.93 -0.54 25.74
N VAL A 44 12.61 -0.41 25.65
CA VAL A 44 11.85 0.71 26.21
C VAL A 44 11.25 0.28 27.54
N LEU A 45 11.58 1.02 28.60
CA LEU A 45 11.07 0.85 29.94
C LEU A 45 10.27 2.08 30.35
N HIS A 46 9.03 1.91 30.75
CA HIS A 46 8.21 2.98 31.31
C HIS A 46 8.46 3.11 32.81
N THR A 47 8.80 4.31 33.25
CA THR A 47 9.02 4.63 34.69
C THR A 47 8.04 5.75 35.08
N ASP A 48 7.55 5.70 36.31
CA ASP A 48 6.61 6.69 36.85
C ASP A 48 7.24 8.10 36.93
N ALA A 49 8.56 8.16 37.19
CA ALA A 49 9.25 9.43 37.39
C ALA A 49 9.78 10.08 36.12
N ALA A 50 10.20 9.28 35.12
CA ALA A 50 10.86 9.80 33.92
C ALA A 50 10.11 9.46 32.61
N GLY A 51 8.97 8.79 32.70
CA GLY A 51 8.26 8.29 31.52
C GLY A 51 9.02 7.18 30.80
N ASP A 52 8.99 7.15 29.50
CA ASP A 52 9.64 6.11 28.69
C ASP A 52 11.14 6.36 28.56
N ILE A 53 11.93 5.39 29.00
CA ILE A 53 13.39 5.39 28.91
C ILE A 53 13.81 4.34 27.89
N THR A 54 14.65 4.72 26.92
CA THR A 54 15.25 3.80 25.95
C THR A 54 16.63 3.37 26.39
N ILE A 55 16.83 2.08 26.54
CA ILE A 55 18.07 1.45 26.99
C ILE A 55 18.64 0.63 25.83
N GLN A 56 19.94 0.76 25.55
CA GLN A 56 20.61 -0.11 24.60
C GLN A 56 20.62 -1.56 25.13
N PHE A 57 20.17 -2.51 24.33
CA PHE A 57 19.99 -3.89 24.77
C PHE A 57 21.33 -4.54 25.19
N ASP A 58 22.42 -4.17 24.52
CA ASP A 58 23.77 -4.62 24.82
C ASP A 58 24.34 -4.05 26.15
N ALA A 59 23.78 -2.95 26.66
CA ALA A 59 24.14 -2.39 27.97
C ALA A 59 23.48 -3.11 29.15
N ILE A 60 22.50 -3.98 28.86
CA ILE A 60 21.76 -4.71 29.90
C ILE A 60 22.57 -5.94 30.35
N GLN A 61 22.67 -6.10 31.62
CA GLN A 61 23.25 -7.30 32.29
C GLN A 61 22.14 -8.29 32.65
N GLN A 62 21.04 -7.81 33.21
CA GLN A 62 19.95 -8.65 33.70
C GLN A 62 18.59 -7.97 33.47
N ILE A 63 17.61 -8.76 33.09
CA ILE A 63 16.19 -8.39 33.01
C ILE A 63 15.44 -9.31 33.99
N THR A 64 14.55 -8.77 34.81
CA THR A 64 13.61 -9.55 35.62
C THR A 64 12.26 -8.87 35.52
N THR A 65 11.25 -9.60 35.06
CA THR A 65 9.88 -9.08 34.88
C THR A 65 8.91 -9.98 35.62
N ASP A 66 7.86 -9.38 36.17
CA ASP A 66 6.72 -10.11 36.73
C ASP A 66 5.51 -10.08 35.81
N GLN A 67 5.46 -9.12 34.88
CA GLN A 67 4.43 -9.07 33.86
C GLN A 67 4.69 -10.09 32.76
N GLU A 68 3.61 -10.55 32.10
CA GLU A 68 3.72 -11.37 30.92
C GLU A 68 4.23 -10.53 29.74
N LEU A 69 5.25 -11.02 29.06
CA LEU A 69 5.81 -10.43 27.86
C LEU A 69 5.73 -11.41 26.69
N HIS A 70 5.43 -10.89 25.52
CA HIS A 70 5.47 -11.62 24.25
C HIS A 70 6.89 -11.53 23.70
N VAL A 71 7.61 -12.64 23.70
CA VAL A 71 9.00 -12.73 23.23
C VAL A 71 9.05 -13.44 21.89
N GLY A 72 9.50 -12.75 20.85
CA GLY A 72 9.80 -13.34 19.55
C GLY A 72 11.26 -13.73 19.46
N LEU A 73 11.52 -14.93 18.97
CA LEU A 73 12.83 -15.52 18.80
C LEU A 73 13.15 -15.76 17.34
N LYS A 74 14.42 -15.88 16.98
CA LYS A 74 14.85 -16.29 15.65
C LYS A 74 14.16 -17.59 15.22
N GLY A 75 13.85 -17.71 13.92
CA GLY A 75 13.12 -18.85 13.39
C GLY A 75 11.60 -18.78 13.60
N GLY A 76 11.06 -17.62 14.01
CA GLY A 76 9.61 -17.40 14.13
C GLY A 76 8.96 -18.00 15.37
N LYS A 77 9.75 -18.49 16.33
CA LYS A 77 9.24 -19.01 17.59
C LYS A 77 8.82 -17.85 18.51
N THR A 78 7.75 -18.04 19.26
CA THR A 78 7.25 -17.07 20.24
C THR A 78 7.06 -17.75 21.60
N ALA A 79 7.30 -17.01 22.69
CA ALA A 79 7.04 -17.43 24.05
C ALA A 79 6.34 -16.30 24.81
N VAL A 80 5.37 -16.63 25.66
CA VAL A 80 4.62 -15.64 26.46
C VAL A 80 4.72 -15.99 27.92
N GLY A 81 5.20 -15.04 28.72
CA GLY A 81 5.35 -15.20 30.16
C GLY A 81 6.31 -14.17 30.77
N PRO A 82 6.47 -14.19 32.11
CA PRO A 82 7.53 -13.45 32.78
C PRO A 82 8.90 -13.81 32.24
N VAL A 83 9.77 -12.81 32.14
CA VAL A 83 11.10 -12.92 31.54
C VAL A 83 12.18 -12.71 32.62
N THR A 84 13.15 -13.61 32.68
CA THR A 84 14.38 -13.44 33.41
C THR A 84 15.57 -13.62 32.48
N SER A 85 16.53 -12.71 32.51
CA SER A 85 17.76 -12.91 31.77
C SER A 85 18.98 -12.74 32.67
N SER A 86 19.98 -13.59 32.48
CA SER A 86 21.29 -13.46 33.09
C SER A 86 22.34 -14.15 32.22
N ASP A 87 23.57 -13.64 32.24
CA ASP A 87 24.74 -14.26 31.57
C ASP A 87 24.50 -14.57 30.07
N GLY A 88 23.79 -13.68 29.38
CA GLY A 88 23.53 -13.83 27.95
C GLY A 88 22.45 -14.85 27.55
N LYS A 89 21.73 -15.40 28.54
CA LYS A 89 20.57 -16.26 28.37
C LYS A 89 19.30 -15.54 28.79
N LEU A 90 18.21 -15.80 28.09
CA LEU A 90 16.87 -15.32 28.40
C LEU A 90 15.99 -16.53 28.68
N GLU A 91 15.26 -16.49 29.76
CA GLU A 91 14.28 -17.49 30.17
C GLU A 91 12.90 -16.87 30.22
N VAL A 92 11.92 -17.53 29.58
CA VAL A 92 10.51 -17.13 29.58
C VAL A 92 9.70 -18.23 30.27
N ALA A 93 9.10 -17.91 31.41
CA ALA A 93 8.28 -18.85 32.18
C ALA A 93 6.88 -18.93 31.57
N THR A 94 6.66 -19.88 30.67
CA THR A 94 5.37 -20.01 29.93
C THR A 94 4.36 -20.84 30.73
N LYS A 95 3.08 -20.50 30.62
CA LYS A 95 1.98 -21.24 31.29
C LYS A 95 1.75 -22.64 30.77
N THR A 96 2.09 -22.89 29.50
CA THR A 96 1.69 -24.11 28.77
C THR A 96 2.84 -25.04 28.45
N SER A 97 4.07 -24.52 28.31
CA SER A 97 5.21 -25.28 27.78
C SER A 97 6.42 -25.32 28.76
N GLY A 98 6.21 -24.86 29.98
CA GLY A 98 7.32 -24.73 30.94
C GLY A 98 8.22 -23.54 30.59
N THR A 99 9.47 -23.56 31.07
CA THR A 99 10.44 -22.51 30.80
C THR A 99 11.08 -22.67 29.43
N VAL A 100 10.98 -21.63 28.60
CA VAL A 100 11.67 -21.54 27.29
C VAL A 100 12.97 -20.77 27.49
N GLU A 101 14.10 -21.41 27.20
CA GLU A 101 15.42 -20.79 27.27
C GLU A 101 15.92 -20.46 25.85
N ALA A 102 16.52 -19.28 25.67
CA ALA A 102 17.15 -18.86 24.42
C ALA A 102 18.36 -17.94 24.73
N PRO A 103 19.38 -17.92 23.87
CA PRO A 103 20.39 -16.87 23.90
C PRO A 103 19.74 -15.48 23.71
N THR A 104 20.20 -14.47 24.43
CA THR A 104 19.72 -13.09 24.27
C THR A 104 19.91 -12.57 22.83
N SER A 105 20.94 -13.06 22.11
CA SER A 105 21.20 -12.78 20.70
C SER A 105 20.13 -13.32 19.72
N ASP A 106 19.27 -14.22 20.18
CA ASP A 106 18.19 -14.80 19.38
C ASP A 106 16.84 -14.11 19.62
N VAL A 107 16.79 -13.17 20.57
CA VAL A 107 15.63 -12.33 20.82
C VAL A 107 15.51 -11.31 19.68
N THR A 108 14.39 -11.37 18.95
CA THR A 108 14.10 -10.45 17.84
C THR A 108 13.17 -9.33 18.29
N VAL A 109 12.29 -9.59 19.25
CA VAL A 109 11.32 -8.62 19.74
C VAL A 109 10.82 -9.03 21.12
N ILE A 110 10.53 -8.04 21.97
CA ILE A 110 9.76 -8.20 23.21
C ILE A 110 8.63 -7.17 23.18
N ARG A 111 7.43 -7.54 23.60
CA ARG A 111 6.26 -6.65 23.73
C ARG A 111 5.49 -6.98 24.99
N ASN A 112 4.97 -5.96 25.66
CA ASN A 112 3.91 -6.17 26.64
C ASN A 112 2.56 -6.39 25.94
N ASP A 113 1.50 -6.72 26.66
CA ASP A 113 0.18 -6.99 26.10
C ASP A 113 -0.40 -5.82 25.31
N ALA A 114 -0.15 -4.58 25.78
CA ALA A 114 -0.64 -3.38 25.09
C ALA A 114 0.05 -3.19 23.73
N GLU A 115 1.38 -3.33 23.68
CA GLU A 115 2.17 -3.25 22.43
C GLU A 115 1.88 -4.44 21.51
N GLN A 116 1.66 -5.64 22.06
CA GLN A 116 1.25 -6.78 21.25
C GLN A 116 -0.13 -6.56 20.63
N THR A 117 -1.09 -6.08 21.43
CA THR A 117 -2.43 -5.74 20.91
C THR A 117 -2.38 -4.65 19.83
N ALA A 118 -1.53 -3.62 20.04
CA ALA A 118 -1.32 -2.57 19.04
C ALA A 118 -0.68 -3.13 17.75
N TYR A 119 0.29 -4.03 17.92
CA TYR A 119 0.93 -4.73 16.80
C TYR A 119 -0.08 -5.59 16.03
N ASP A 120 -0.87 -6.41 16.72
CA ASP A 120 -1.89 -7.26 16.09
C ASP A 120 -2.94 -6.44 15.33
N LYS A 121 -3.35 -5.31 15.89
CA LYS A 121 -4.24 -4.35 15.20
C LYS A 121 -3.57 -3.75 13.96
N SER A 122 -2.26 -3.48 14.00
CA SER A 122 -1.52 -2.96 12.85
C SER A 122 -1.37 -3.98 11.72
N LEU A 123 -1.38 -5.27 12.05
CA LEU A 123 -1.35 -6.35 11.08
C LEU A 123 -2.69 -6.51 10.34
N HIS A 124 -3.78 -6.17 11.02
CA HIS A 124 -5.15 -6.32 10.53
C HIS A 124 -5.93 -5.02 10.75
N PRO A 125 -5.56 -3.92 10.07
CA PRO A 125 -6.34 -2.68 10.14
C PRO A 125 -7.76 -2.96 9.64
N GLY A 126 -8.75 -2.38 10.31
CA GLY A 126 -10.15 -2.46 9.85
C GLY A 126 -10.31 -1.80 8.48
N LEU A 127 -11.30 -2.22 7.70
CA LEU A 127 -11.54 -1.72 6.33
C LEU A 127 -11.62 -0.18 6.21
N MET A 128 -11.92 0.52 7.30
CA MET A 128 -11.99 1.98 7.34
C MET A 128 -10.70 2.65 7.81
N GLN A 129 -9.66 1.88 8.14
CA GLN A 129 -8.37 2.37 8.66
C GLN A 129 -7.22 1.90 7.78
N GLY A 130 -6.09 2.60 7.82
CA GLY A 130 -4.90 2.17 7.08
C GLY A 130 -4.91 2.52 5.59
N TRP A 131 -5.88 3.30 5.11
CA TRP A 131 -5.87 3.82 3.75
C TRP A 131 -4.81 4.91 3.59
N ASN A 132 -4.05 4.82 2.52
CA ASN A 132 -3.15 5.86 2.07
C ASN A 132 -3.37 6.12 0.59
N GLY A 133 -3.14 7.37 0.16
CA GLY A 133 -3.39 7.71 -1.22
C GLY A 133 -3.27 9.20 -1.50
N GLY A 134 -3.81 9.61 -2.64
CA GLY A 134 -3.79 11.00 -3.04
C GLY A 134 -4.83 11.33 -4.10
N VAL A 135 -5.09 12.61 -4.17
CA VAL A 135 -5.86 13.25 -5.24
C VAL A 135 -4.92 14.17 -6.01
N ASN A 136 -4.91 14.04 -7.32
CA ASN A 136 -4.13 14.87 -8.23
C ASN A 136 -5.04 15.78 -9.02
N VAL A 137 -4.68 17.04 -9.15
CA VAL A 137 -5.39 18.02 -9.95
C VAL A 137 -4.38 18.68 -10.88
N GLY A 138 -4.52 18.41 -12.18
CA GLY A 138 -3.77 19.04 -13.25
C GLY A 138 -4.68 19.94 -14.06
N PHE A 139 -4.20 21.12 -14.42
CA PHE A 139 -4.93 22.08 -15.25
C PHE A 139 -3.96 22.83 -16.17
N SER A 140 -4.36 23.02 -17.43
CA SER A 140 -3.64 23.88 -18.35
C SER A 140 -4.59 24.67 -19.23
N VAL A 141 -4.18 25.90 -19.58
CA VAL A 141 -4.92 26.80 -20.49
C VAL A 141 -3.97 27.32 -21.54
N ALA A 142 -4.30 27.15 -22.80
CA ALA A 142 -3.62 27.78 -23.92
C ALA A 142 -4.55 28.76 -24.61
N ARG A 143 -4.07 29.96 -24.92
CA ARG A 143 -4.80 31.03 -25.62
C ARG A 143 -3.93 31.58 -26.77
N GLY A 144 -4.57 32.05 -27.80
CA GLY A 144 -3.92 32.60 -28.99
C GLY A 144 -4.35 31.88 -30.23
N ASN A 145 -3.42 31.26 -30.98
CA ASN A 145 -3.73 30.46 -32.18
C ASN A 145 -4.44 29.14 -31.86
N SER A 146 -4.48 28.75 -30.59
CA SER A 146 -5.28 27.66 -30.03
C SER A 146 -6.04 28.15 -28.80
N GLN A 147 -7.17 27.52 -28.50
CA GLN A 147 -7.93 27.76 -27.27
C GLN A 147 -8.17 26.39 -26.60
N LEU A 148 -7.10 25.87 -25.99
CA LEU A 148 -7.11 24.59 -25.29
C LEU A 148 -7.32 24.81 -23.79
N GLU A 149 -8.21 24.02 -23.22
CA GLU A 149 -8.43 23.91 -21.79
C GLU A 149 -8.33 22.42 -21.42
N ASN A 150 -7.44 22.10 -20.50
CA ASN A 150 -7.27 20.72 -20.04
C ASN A 150 -7.51 20.66 -18.54
N LEU A 151 -8.30 19.70 -18.12
CA LEU A 151 -8.50 19.34 -16.73
C LEU A 151 -8.19 17.85 -16.57
N ALA A 152 -7.23 17.54 -15.70
CA ALA A 152 -6.91 16.16 -15.34
C ALA A 152 -7.15 15.98 -13.83
N LEU A 153 -7.94 15.00 -13.48
CA LEU A 153 -8.14 14.58 -12.10
C LEU A 153 -7.71 13.12 -11.97
N ALA A 154 -6.99 12.81 -10.90
CA ALA A 154 -6.66 11.43 -10.58
C ALA A 154 -6.80 11.20 -9.08
N PHE A 155 -7.37 10.07 -8.73
CA PHE A 155 -7.51 9.59 -7.36
C PHE A 155 -6.87 8.20 -7.29
N THR A 156 -6.09 7.95 -6.26
CA THR A 156 -5.57 6.61 -5.95
C THR A 156 -5.59 6.41 -4.46
N ALA A 157 -6.09 5.27 -4.01
CA ALA A 157 -6.03 4.87 -2.62
C ALA A 157 -5.65 3.40 -2.50
N ALA A 158 -4.79 3.10 -1.53
CA ALA A 158 -4.38 1.74 -1.20
C ALA A 158 -4.61 1.46 0.28
N HIS A 159 -5.08 0.26 0.57
CA HIS A 159 -5.23 -0.29 1.91
C HIS A 159 -4.30 -1.50 2.05
N PRO A 160 -3.04 -1.29 2.43
CA PRO A 160 -2.11 -2.38 2.68
C PRO A 160 -2.33 -2.97 4.08
N THR A 161 -2.29 -4.29 4.16
CA THR A 161 -2.13 -5.05 5.41
C THR A 161 -0.81 -5.81 5.37
N LEU A 162 -0.54 -6.66 6.35
CA LEU A 162 0.66 -7.51 6.31
C LEU A 162 0.67 -8.47 5.10
N ASN A 163 -0.50 -9.04 4.77
CA ASN A 163 -0.62 -10.08 3.76
C ASN A 163 -1.39 -9.65 2.51
N ASP A 164 -2.16 -8.58 2.60
CA ASP A 164 -3.09 -8.19 1.54
C ASP A 164 -2.92 -6.71 1.19
N LYS A 165 -3.29 -6.34 -0.03
CA LYS A 165 -3.38 -4.94 -0.45
C LYS A 165 -4.61 -4.78 -1.36
N ILE A 166 -5.49 -3.84 -1.01
CA ILE A 166 -6.55 -3.36 -1.90
C ILE A 166 -6.06 -2.04 -2.50
N THR A 167 -6.18 -1.90 -3.81
CA THR A 167 -5.89 -0.64 -4.51
C THR A 167 -7.13 -0.25 -5.32
N ILE A 168 -7.55 1.02 -5.21
CA ILE A 168 -8.59 1.61 -6.02
C ILE A 168 -8.02 2.86 -6.70
N TYR A 169 -8.42 3.11 -7.93
CA TYR A 169 -8.06 4.33 -8.63
C TYR A 169 -9.19 4.82 -9.52
N ALA A 170 -9.18 6.11 -9.80
CA ALA A 170 -10.04 6.74 -10.80
C ALA A 170 -9.30 7.93 -11.41
N ASN A 171 -9.32 8.03 -12.73
CA ASN A 171 -8.65 9.09 -13.48
C ASN A 171 -9.64 9.68 -14.49
N THR A 172 -9.58 10.99 -14.70
CA THR A 172 -10.27 11.62 -15.83
C THR A 172 -9.35 12.67 -16.47
N LEU A 173 -9.43 12.76 -17.77
CA LEU A 173 -8.82 13.80 -18.58
C LEU A 173 -9.88 14.37 -19.52
N ASP A 174 -10.21 15.63 -19.35
CA ASP A 174 -11.03 16.41 -20.27
C ASP A 174 -10.15 17.43 -20.98
N THR A 175 -10.22 17.46 -22.31
CA THR A 175 -9.53 18.44 -23.15
C THR A 175 -10.50 19.06 -24.12
N THR A 176 -10.70 20.35 -24.01
CA THR A 176 -11.59 21.12 -24.88
C THR A 176 -10.80 22.07 -25.75
N ASN A 177 -11.09 22.09 -27.06
CA ASN A 177 -10.59 23.09 -27.99
C ASN A 177 -11.75 23.93 -28.53
N ASN A 178 -11.90 25.15 -28.04
CA ASN A 178 -12.99 26.03 -28.38
C ASN A 178 -12.98 26.51 -29.87
N LEU A 179 -11.91 26.23 -30.62
CA LEU A 179 -11.79 26.52 -32.04
C LEU A 179 -12.11 25.30 -32.95
N ALA A 180 -12.28 24.11 -32.36
CA ALA A 180 -12.59 22.89 -33.08
C ALA A 180 -14.10 22.60 -33.08
N THR A 181 -14.54 21.80 -34.05
CA THR A 181 -15.90 21.28 -34.08
C THR A 181 -15.84 19.76 -34.41
N PRO A 182 -16.18 18.88 -33.47
CA PRO A 182 -16.61 19.15 -32.10
C PRO A 182 -15.52 19.80 -31.23
N SER A 183 -15.91 20.53 -30.19
CA SER A 183 -14.99 21.25 -29.31
C SER A 183 -14.21 20.32 -28.35
N THR A 184 -14.78 19.17 -28.01
CA THR A 184 -14.07 18.15 -27.16
C THR A 184 -13.02 17.45 -28.00
N VAL A 185 -11.78 17.46 -27.53
CA VAL A 185 -10.61 16.88 -28.20
C VAL A 185 -10.14 15.61 -27.49
N ALA A 186 -10.38 15.51 -26.19
CA ALA A 186 -10.16 14.31 -25.39
C ALA A 186 -11.16 14.24 -24.23
N ASP A 187 -11.70 13.06 -24.01
CA ASP A 187 -12.49 12.71 -22.84
C ASP A 187 -12.13 11.27 -22.49
N LEU A 188 -11.32 11.12 -21.46
CA LEU A 188 -10.83 9.83 -20.99
C LEU A 188 -11.24 9.66 -19.53
N ILE A 189 -11.95 8.60 -19.24
CA ILE A 189 -12.31 8.19 -17.88
C ILE A 189 -11.80 6.78 -17.66
N GLN A 190 -11.10 6.56 -16.56
CA GLN A 190 -10.60 5.26 -16.13
C GLN A 190 -10.88 5.05 -14.65
N ALA A 191 -11.24 3.85 -14.28
CA ALA A 191 -11.36 3.44 -12.87
C ALA A 191 -10.99 1.96 -12.72
N GLY A 192 -10.42 1.61 -11.60
CA GLY A 192 -10.05 0.22 -11.34
C GLY A 192 -9.98 -0.13 -9.87
N LEU A 193 -10.07 -1.43 -9.64
CA LEU A 193 -9.94 -2.07 -8.34
C LEU A 193 -9.03 -3.29 -8.49
N ARG A 194 -8.07 -3.43 -7.59
CA ARG A 194 -7.19 -4.61 -7.53
C ARG A 194 -7.02 -5.07 -6.09
N TYR A 195 -7.08 -6.38 -5.90
CA TYR A 195 -6.75 -7.05 -4.65
C TYR A 195 -5.52 -7.94 -4.86
N ASP A 196 -4.50 -7.73 -4.04
CA ASP A 196 -3.26 -8.51 -4.00
C ASP A 196 -3.19 -9.27 -2.69
N ARG A 197 -2.78 -10.55 -2.74
CA ARG A 197 -2.54 -11.38 -1.56
C ARG A 197 -1.17 -12.04 -1.62
N ASN A 198 -0.32 -11.75 -0.64
CA ASN A 198 0.99 -12.38 -0.50
C ASN A 198 0.83 -13.86 -0.14
N ILE A 199 1.41 -14.75 -0.94
CA ILE A 199 1.54 -16.19 -0.66
C ILE A 199 2.80 -16.42 0.18
N ASN A 200 3.86 -15.67 -0.11
CA ASN A 200 5.12 -15.67 0.61
C ASN A 200 5.76 -14.27 0.49
N PRO A 201 6.91 -13.99 1.15
CA PRO A 201 7.54 -12.66 1.12
C PRO A 201 7.87 -12.09 -0.26
N ARG A 202 7.93 -12.94 -1.30
CA ARG A 202 8.30 -12.53 -2.67
C ARG A 202 7.23 -12.79 -3.73
N THR A 203 6.19 -13.56 -3.42
CA THR A 203 5.18 -13.94 -4.42
C THR A 203 3.78 -13.60 -3.93
N PHE A 204 2.96 -13.02 -4.78
CA PHE A 204 1.56 -12.72 -4.51
C PHE A 204 0.66 -13.19 -5.65
N VAL A 205 -0.62 -13.40 -5.35
CA VAL A 205 -1.69 -13.51 -6.34
C VAL A 205 -2.40 -12.17 -6.42
N PHE A 206 -2.92 -11.84 -7.60
CA PHE A 206 -3.75 -10.67 -7.77
C PHE A 206 -5.02 -10.99 -8.54
N VAL A 207 -6.07 -10.22 -8.28
CA VAL A 207 -7.30 -10.17 -9.05
C VAL A 207 -7.76 -8.72 -9.14
N GLY A 208 -8.28 -8.31 -10.29
CA GLY A 208 -8.70 -6.94 -10.51
C GLY A 208 -9.74 -6.77 -11.60
N ALA A 209 -10.29 -5.58 -11.64
CA ALA A 209 -11.19 -5.10 -12.66
C ALA A 209 -10.83 -3.65 -13.00
N ASP A 210 -10.75 -3.35 -14.29
CA ASP A 210 -10.47 -2.03 -14.83
C ASP A 210 -11.55 -1.63 -15.81
N PHE A 211 -11.94 -0.37 -15.78
CA PHE A 211 -12.96 0.22 -16.65
C PHE A 211 -12.37 1.46 -17.31
N GLN A 212 -12.61 1.59 -18.60
CA GLN A 212 -12.15 2.73 -19.41
C GLN A 212 -13.23 3.16 -20.38
N SER A 213 -13.40 4.48 -20.53
CA SER A 213 -14.08 5.14 -21.63
C SER A 213 -13.11 6.13 -22.27
N ASN A 214 -13.08 6.23 -23.61
CA ASN A 214 -12.15 7.09 -24.34
C ASN A 214 -12.79 7.60 -25.63
N ALA A 215 -13.26 8.83 -25.61
CA ALA A 215 -13.91 9.45 -26.77
C ALA A 215 -12.98 9.62 -28.00
N LEU A 216 -11.65 9.70 -27.80
CA LEU A 216 -10.69 9.76 -28.92
C LEU A 216 -10.58 8.44 -29.69
N GLN A 217 -10.95 7.33 -29.08
CA GLN A 217 -10.94 6.00 -29.67
C GLN A 217 -12.34 5.50 -30.01
N ASP A 218 -13.36 6.35 -29.91
CA ASP A 218 -14.78 5.97 -30.01
C ASP A 218 -15.15 4.82 -29.05
N LEU A 219 -14.39 4.67 -27.94
CA LEU A 219 -14.55 3.63 -26.95
C LEU A 219 -15.56 4.07 -25.89
N ASP A 220 -16.78 3.53 -25.96
CA ASP A 220 -17.81 3.80 -24.94
C ASP A 220 -17.45 3.18 -23.61
N LEU A 221 -17.08 1.90 -23.63
CA LEU A 221 -16.68 1.19 -22.41
C LEU A 221 -15.77 0.01 -22.75
N ARG A 222 -14.65 -0.07 -22.05
CA ARG A 222 -13.82 -1.27 -21.94
C ARG A 222 -13.85 -1.74 -20.49
N GLY A 223 -14.27 -2.98 -20.28
CA GLY A 223 -14.15 -3.68 -19.01
C GLY A 223 -13.09 -4.77 -19.12
N VAL A 224 -12.09 -4.77 -18.25
CA VAL A 224 -11.02 -5.78 -18.16
C VAL A 224 -11.10 -6.45 -16.81
N TYR A 225 -11.28 -7.77 -16.79
CA TYR A 225 -11.40 -8.57 -15.58
C TYR A 225 -10.32 -9.64 -15.60
N GLY A 226 -9.41 -9.60 -14.65
CA GLY A 226 -8.27 -10.50 -14.71
C GLY A 226 -7.65 -10.83 -13.37
N GLY A 227 -6.67 -11.72 -13.44
CA GLY A 227 -5.88 -12.10 -12.28
C GLY A 227 -4.67 -12.92 -12.69
N GLY A 228 -3.78 -13.11 -11.73
CA GLY A 228 -2.52 -13.79 -12.01
C GLY A 228 -1.61 -13.88 -10.80
N LEU A 229 -0.32 -14.02 -11.09
CA LEU A 229 0.77 -14.08 -10.13
C LEU A 229 1.66 -12.86 -10.29
N GLY A 230 2.15 -12.35 -9.16
CA GLY A 230 3.17 -11.32 -9.11
C GLY A 230 4.39 -11.79 -8.31
N TYR A 231 5.53 -11.20 -8.65
CA TYR A 231 6.80 -11.46 -8.00
C TYR A 231 7.49 -10.15 -7.62
N HIS A 232 7.78 -9.97 -6.33
CA HIS A 232 8.57 -8.85 -5.82
C HIS A 232 10.05 -9.05 -6.19
N ALA A 233 10.46 -8.57 -7.37
CA ALA A 233 11.83 -8.68 -7.85
C ALA A 233 12.78 -7.83 -7.01
N ILE A 234 12.35 -6.62 -6.61
CA ILE A 234 13.02 -5.75 -5.63
C ILE A 234 12.02 -5.40 -4.55
N LYS A 235 12.40 -5.58 -3.29
CA LYS A 235 11.59 -5.21 -2.13
C LYS A 235 12.49 -4.63 -1.06
N SER A 236 12.61 -3.30 -1.06
CA SER A 236 13.37 -2.53 -0.07
C SER A 236 12.58 -1.30 0.37
N ASP A 237 13.05 -0.60 1.39
CA ASP A 237 12.40 0.62 1.89
C ASP A 237 12.41 1.77 0.86
N ALA A 238 13.37 1.77 -0.05
CA ALA A 238 13.53 2.80 -1.07
C ALA A 238 12.96 2.40 -2.44
N THR A 239 12.95 1.11 -2.78
CA THR A 239 12.59 0.63 -4.13
C THR A 239 11.77 -0.64 -4.03
N THR A 240 10.64 -0.66 -4.72
CA THR A 240 9.89 -1.88 -5.02
C THR A 240 9.79 -2.04 -6.53
N LEU A 241 10.02 -3.26 -7.02
CA LEU A 241 9.80 -3.66 -8.40
C LEU A 241 9.04 -4.97 -8.41
N ASP A 242 7.85 -4.94 -8.97
CA ASP A 242 6.97 -6.08 -9.12
C ASP A 242 6.88 -6.49 -10.58
N ILE A 243 7.00 -7.79 -10.86
CA ILE A 243 6.77 -8.38 -12.17
C ILE A 243 5.48 -9.18 -12.09
N LEU A 244 4.58 -8.99 -13.05
CA LEU A 244 3.24 -9.58 -13.04
C LEU A 244 3.00 -10.41 -14.30
N GLY A 245 2.33 -11.54 -14.12
CA GLY A 245 1.88 -12.39 -15.20
C GLY A 245 0.51 -12.98 -14.90
N GLY A 246 -0.40 -12.93 -15.87
CA GLY A 246 -1.77 -13.40 -15.65
C GLY A 246 -2.57 -13.49 -16.94
N VAL A 247 -3.87 -13.62 -16.75
CA VAL A 247 -4.86 -13.65 -17.84
C VAL A 247 -5.98 -12.68 -17.51
N ASN A 248 -6.57 -12.10 -18.54
CA ASN A 248 -7.73 -11.25 -18.40
C ASN A 248 -8.77 -11.56 -19.49
N TYR A 249 -10.02 -11.29 -19.16
CA TYR A 249 -11.12 -11.21 -20.09
C TYR A 249 -11.45 -9.74 -20.35
N THR A 250 -11.44 -9.34 -21.59
CA THR A 250 -11.74 -7.98 -22.03
C THR A 250 -13.08 -7.96 -22.79
N HIS A 251 -13.89 -6.98 -22.44
CA HIS A 251 -15.13 -6.64 -23.11
C HIS A 251 -15.10 -5.18 -23.51
N GLU A 252 -15.20 -4.90 -24.80
CA GLU A 252 -15.16 -3.56 -25.37
C GLU A 252 -16.42 -3.27 -26.15
N THR A 253 -16.93 -2.06 -25.99
CA THR A 253 -18.05 -1.52 -26.79
C THR A 253 -17.61 -0.18 -27.36
N TYR A 254 -17.70 -0.05 -28.65
CA TYR A 254 -17.36 1.17 -29.37
C TYR A 254 -18.63 1.83 -29.92
N SER A 255 -18.64 3.17 -29.92
CA SER A 255 -19.67 3.97 -30.58
C SER A 255 -19.63 3.71 -32.09
N ASP A 256 -20.76 3.94 -32.76
CA ASP A 256 -20.79 3.89 -34.20
C ASP A 256 -19.93 4.99 -34.79
N GLY A 257 -18.95 4.60 -35.59
CA GLY A 257 -18.29 5.54 -36.50
C GLY A 257 -19.31 6.23 -37.42
N PRO A 258 -19.00 7.41 -37.96
CA PRO A 258 -19.90 8.08 -38.91
C PRO A 258 -20.26 7.11 -40.04
N PRO A 259 -21.53 7.07 -40.48
CA PRO A 259 -21.97 6.11 -41.48
C PRO A 259 -21.10 6.23 -42.73
N ALA A 260 -20.50 5.12 -43.14
CA ALA A 260 -19.55 5.02 -44.25
C ALA A 260 -20.19 5.31 -45.66
N THR A 261 -21.45 5.70 -45.73
CA THR A 261 -22.17 5.95 -46.96
C THR A 261 -23.10 7.17 -46.85
N PRO A 262 -23.26 7.98 -47.93
CA PRO A 262 -24.17 9.09 -47.90
C PRO A 262 -25.60 8.61 -47.56
N PRO A 263 -26.37 9.43 -46.82
CA PRO A 263 -27.66 9.02 -46.29
C PRO A 263 -28.61 8.60 -47.38
N THR A 264 -29.03 7.33 -47.33
CA THR A 264 -30.19 6.88 -48.09
C THR A 264 -31.44 7.45 -47.45
N THR A 265 -32.34 8.02 -48.21
CA THR A 265 -33.62 8.56 -47.75
C THR A 265 -34.68 7.45 -47.65
N PRO A 266 -35.34 7.24 -46.47
CA PRO A 266 -35.21 7.97 -45.20
C PRO A 266 -34.08 7.44 -44.33
N PRO A 267 -33.47 8.28 -43.51
CA PRO A 267 -32.38 7.88 -42.60
C PRO A 267 -32.94 6.92 -41.57
N THR A 268 -32.59 5.65 -41.68
CA THR A 268 -32.74 4.69 -40.59
C THR A 268 -31.50 4.81 -39.74
N PHE A 269 -31.62 5.45 -38.58
CA PHE A 269 -30.58 5.43 -37.57
C PHE A 269 -30.53 4.01 -36.98
N GLN A 270 -29.78 3.13 -37.59
CA GLN A 270 -29.35 1.90 -36.93
C GLN A 270 -27.96 2.14 -36.37
N SER A 271 -27.91 2.31 -35.05
CA SER A 271 -26.68 2.31 -34.27
C SER A 271 -26.18 0.87 -34.23
N TYR A 272 -25.06 0.59 -34.88
CA TYR A 272 -24.37 -0.71 -34.75
C TYR A 272 -23.12 -0.56 -33.94
N GLY A 273 -23.25 -0.54 -32.57
CA GLY A 273 -22.11 -0.56 -31.69
C GLY A 273 -21.26 -1.82 -31.92
N ILE A 274 -19.98 -1.64 -32.18
CA ILE A 274 -19.05 -2.76 -32.31
C ILE A 274 -18.73 -3.27 -30.87
N THR A 275 -18.93 -4.56 -30.64
CA THR A 275 -18.60 -5.20 -29.36
C THR A 275 -17.53 -6.25 -29.58
N ASN A 276 -16.42 -6.12 -28.92
CA ASN A 276 -15.32 -7.09 -28.91
C ASN A 276 -15.28 -7.82 -27.55
N LYS A 277 -15.01 -9.12 -27.59
CA LYS A 277 -14.86 -9.96 -26.40
C LYS A 277 -13.72 -10.93 -26.65
N PHE A 278 -12.70 -10.88 -25.81
CA PHE A 278 -11.53 -11.73 -25.98
C PHE A 278 -10.82 -12.00 -24.64
N VAL A 279 -9.95 -12.98 -24.66
CA VAL A 279 -9.06 -13.31 -23.55
C VAL A 279 -7.64 -12.95 -23.94
N ALA A 280 -6.98 -12.16 -23.09
CA ALA A 280 -5.61 -11.75 -23.30
C ALA A 280 -4.70 -12.20 -22.16
N LEU A 281 -3.39 -12.30 -22.41
CA LEU A 281 -2.41 -12.35 -21.33
C LEU A 281 -2.29 -10.97 -20.67
N THR A 282 -1.89 -10.96 -19.42
CA THR A 282 -1.42 -9.78 -18.71
C THR A 282 0.05 -9.99 -18.40
N LEU A 283 0.93 -9.20 -18.99
CA LEU A 283 2.34 -9.16 -18.64
C LEU A 283 2.67 -7.74 -18.20
N GLY A 284 3.29 -7.56 -17.05
CA GLY A 284 3.50 -6.22 -16.53
C GLY A 284 4.64 -6.10 -15.54
N GLU A 285 5.03 -4.85 -15.32
CA GLU A 285 5.92 -4.45 -14.25
C GLU A 285 5.43 -3.18 -13.58
N GLU A 286 5.71 -3.05 -12.28
CA GLU A 286 5.39 -1.88 -11.48
C GLU A 286 6.62 -1.52 -10.64
N LEU A 287 7.16 -0.31 -10.85
CA LEU A 287 8.27 0.23 -10.10
C LEU A 287 7.79 1.39 -9.22
N MET A 288 8.21 1.39 -7.98
CA MET A 288 8.18 2.56 -7.11
C MET A 288 9.58 2.80 -6.55
N HIS A 289 10.07 4.04 -6.66
CA HIS A 289 11.37 4.43 -6.14
C HIS A 289 11.30 5.75 -5.37
N LYS A 290 11.79 5.75 -4.13
CA LYS A 290 11.95 6.96 -3.32
C LYS A 290 13.29 7.62 -3.67
N ALA A 291 13.23 8.67 -4.49
CA ALA A 291 14.40 9.48 -4.88
C ALA A 291 14.66 10.55 -3.80
N GLY A 292 15.47 10.18 -2.81
CA GLY A 292 15.75 11.03 -1.65
C GLY A 292 14.58 11.10 -0.66
N ALA A 293 14.50 12.19 0.10
CA ALA A 293 13.52 12.35 1.19
C ALA A 293 12.15 12.89 0.73
N SER A 294 12.06 13.47 -0.47
CA SER A 294 10.90 14.24 -0.89
C SER A 294 10.25 13.80 -2.18
N THR A 295 10.90 12.97 -3.00
CA THR A 295 10.38 12.59 -4.32
C THR A 295 10.14 11.10 -4.38
N VAL A 296 8.96 10.72 -4.89
CA VAL A 296 8.61 9.34 -5.25
C VAL A 296 8.43 9.29 -6.76
N ILE A 297 9.10 8.34 -7.39
CA ILE A 297 8.95 8.03 -8.81
C ILE A 297 8.19 6.72 -8.91
N THR A 298 7.20 6.67 -9.77
CA THR A 298 6.43 5.46 -10.10
C THR A 298 6.50 5.21 -11.58
N GLU A 299 6.62 3.96 -11.96
CA GLU A 299 6.56 3.51 -13.33
C GLU A 299 5.69 2.25 -13.39
N SER A 300 4.90 2.10 -14.45
CA SER A 300 4.22 0.84 -14.76
C SER A 300 4.16 0.63 -16.25
N PHE A 301 4.46 -0.58 -16.66
CA PHE A 301 4.29 -1.05 -18.03
C PHE A 301 3.44 -2.31 -18.02
N TYR A 302 2.43 -2.35 -18.90
CA TYR A 302 1.62 -3.55 -19.12
C TYR A 302 1.49 -3.83 -20.59
N PHE A 303 1.53 -5.11 -20.95
CA PHE A 303 1.35 -5.63 -22.29
C PHE A 303 0.26 -6.71 -22.27
N TYR A 304 -0.73 -6.54 -23.14
CA TYR A 304 -1.93 -7.38 -23.21
C TYR A 304 -2.09 -7.97 -24.61
N PRO A 305 -1.37 -9.04 -24.98
CA PRO A 305 -1.57 -9.73 -26.26
C PRO A 305 -2.88 -10.56 -26.21
N ASP A 306 -3.68 -10.45 -27.27
CA ASP A 306 -4.84 -11.30 -27.45
C ASP A 306 -4.39 -12.75 -27.69
N LEU A 307 -5.01 -13.71 -26.98
CA LEU A 307 -4.70 -15.13 -27.15
C LEU A 307 -5.31 -15.75 -28.41
N GLN A 308 -6.31 -15.10 -29.01
CA GLN A 308 -6.99 -15.57 -30.22
C GLN A 308 -6.36 -15.01 -31.47
N ASP A 309 -5.85 -13.79 -31.40
CA ASP A 309 -5.15 -13.10 -32.50
C ASP A 309 -3.89 -12.40 -31.98
N SER A 310 -2.74 -13.02 -32.19
CA SER A 310 -1.45 -12.49 -31.73
C SER A 310 -1.03 -11.19 -32.43
N SER A 311 -1.69 -10.78 -33.50
CA SER A 311 -1.50 -9.47 -34.12
C SER A 311 -2.23 -8.34 -33.41
N ASP A 312 -3.19 -8.72 -32.52
CA ASP A 312 -3.96 -7.78 -31.72
C ASP A 312 -3.40 -7.73 -30.28
N TYR A 313 -2.94 -6.54 -29.90
CA TYR A 313 -2.37 -6.32 -28.57
C TYR A 313 -2.52 -4.86 -28.14
N ARG A 314 -2.53 -4.67 -26.85
CA ARG A 314 -2.53 -3.36 -26.20
C ARG A 314 -1.32 -3.23 -25.29
N GLY A 315 -0.70 -2.06 -25.29
CA GLY A 315 0.34 -1.68 -24.32
C GLY A 315 -0.10 -0.46 -23.53
N THR A 316 0.27 -0.39 -22.27
CA THR A 316 0.10 0.82 -21.46
C THR A 316 1.41 1.11 -20.73
N PHE A 317 1.86 2.35 -20.78
CA PHE A 317 3.03 2.83 -20.05
C PHE A 317 2.67 4.07 -19.25
N ASN A 318 3.02 4.09 -17.99
CA ASN A 318 2.85 5.24 -17.12
C ASN A 318 4.15 5.53 -16.39
N LEU A 319 4.57 6.78 -16.37
CA LEU A 319 5.71 7.27 -15.60
C LEU A 319 5.27 8.50 -14.80
N GLY A 320 5.33 8.39 -13.49
CA GLY A 320 4.91 9.42 -12.57
C GLY A 320 6.03 9.88 -11.63
N SER A 321 5.93 11.12 -11.19
CA SER A 321 6.72 11.62 -10.07
C SER A 321 5.87 12.51 -9.17
N VAL A 322 6.01 12.35 -7.86
CA VAL A 322 5.44 13.25 -6.86
C VAL A 322 6.56 13.78 -5.99
N THR A 323 6.74 15.10 -6.01
CA THR A 323 7.72 15.80 -5.15
C THR A 323 6.98 16.54 -4.04
N LYS A 324 7.25 16.17 -2.81
CA LYS A 324 6.61 16.70 -1.61
C LYS A 324 7.00 18.17 -1.37
N ILE A 325 6.01 19.05 -1.27
CA ILE A 325 6.15 20.45 -0.91
C ILE A 325 5.89 20.65 0.59
N SER A 326 4.88 19.96 1.12
CA SER A 326 4.53 19.96 2.54
C SER A 326 4.10 18.56 3.00
N LYS A 327 3.58 18.41 4.23
CA LYS A 327 3.15 17.11 4.76
C LYS A 327 2.02 16.48 3.95
N TRP A 328 1.16 17.28 3.34
CA TRP A 328 -0.05 16.86 2.63
C TRP A 328 -0.10 17.31 1.17
N LEU A 329 0.84 18.17 0.73
CA LEU A 329 0.87 18.75 -0.61
C LEU A 329 2.15 18.37 -1.33
N GLY A 330 2.04 17.96 -2.58
CA GLY A 330 3.12 17.67 -3.50
C GLY A 330 2.89 18.28 -4.88
N TRP A 331 3.93 18.30 -5.69
CA TRP A 331 3.90 18.56 -7.12
C TRP A 331 4.01 17.25 -7.87
N GLN A 332 3.07 17.01 -8.79
CA GLN A 332 3.03 15.81 -9.60
C GLN A 332 3.32 16.10 -11.06
N ASN A 333 4.08 15.19 -11.69
CA ASN A 333 4.17 15.05 -13.14
C ASN A 333 3.81 13.62 -13.49
N GLN A 334 3.06 13.43 -14.57
CA GLN A 334 2.67 12.12 -15.09
C GLN A 334 2.73 12.11 -16.60
N PHE A 335 3.38 11.10 -17.15
CA PHE A 335 3.35 10.74 -18.56
C PHE A 335 2.62 9.40 -18.68
N SER A 336 1.67 9.32 -19.62
CA SER A 336 0.93 8.10 -19.96
C SER A 336 0.94 7.88 -21.44
N ASP A 337 1.11 6.63 -21.88
CA ASP A 337 0.96 6.18 -23.25
C ASP A 337 0.07 4.94 -23.29
N ILE A 338 -0.94 4.96 -24.13
CA ILE A 338 -1.80 3.83 -24.43
C ILE A 338 -1.65 3.50 -25.91
N TYR A 339 -1.09 2.32 -26.18
CA TYR A 339 -0.93 1.79 -27.52
C TYR A 339 -1.96 0.70 -27.81
N VAL A 340 -2.63 0.77 -28.97
CA VAL A 340 -3.54 -0.26 -29.48
C VAL A 340 -3.06 -0.65 -30.87
N SER A 341 -2.75 -1.92 -31.11
CA SER A 341 -2.21 -2.41 -32.38
C SER A 341 -3.21 -2.28 -33.53
N ASN A 342 -4.49 -2.49 -33.22
CA ASN A 342 -5.60 -2.49 -34.17
C ASN A 342 -6.75 -1.58 -33.69
N PRO A 343 -6.56 -0.24 -33.71
CA PRO A 343 -7.59 0.69 -33.28
C PRO A 343 -8.73 0.75 -34.29
N PRO A 344 -9.92 1.27 -33.90
CA PRO A 344 -10.99 1.56 -34.83
C PRO A 344 -10.55 2.42 -36.00
N GLU A 345 -11.26 2.33 -37.14
CA GLU A 345 -10.95 3.09 -38.36
C GLU A 345 -10.99 4.61 -38.08
N GLY A 346 -9.91 5.30 -38.41
CA GLY A 346 -9.75 6.73 -38.16
C GLY A 346 -9.07 7.07 -36.82
N ALA A 347 -9.00 6.16 -35.86
CA ALA A 347 -8.27 6.36 -34.62
C ALA A 347 -6.76 6.10 -34.77
N LYS A 348 -5.94 6.79 -33.92
CA LYS A 348 -4.50 6.58 -33.87
C LYS A 348 -4.17 5.41 -32.97
N LYS A 349 -3.01 4.79 -33.21
CA LYS A 349 -2.52 3.67 -32.40
C LYS A 349 -2.04 4.09 -31.01
N ASN A 350 -1.55 5.32 -30.86
CA ASN A 350 -0.98 5.85 -29.61
C ASN A 350 -1.79 7.05 -29.11
N ASP A 351 -2.11 7.02 -27.82
CA ASP A 351 -2.62 8.15 -27.04
C ASP A 351 -1.60 8.54 -25.98
N LEU A 352 -0.90 9.66 -26.24
CA LEU A 352 0.12 10.21 -25.34
C LEU A 352 -0.48 11.35 -24.52
N VAL A 353 -0.35 11.27 -23.21
CA VAL A 353 -0.84 12.29 -22.29
C VAL A 353 0.28 12.67 -21.33
N PHE A 354 0.52 13.96 -21.18
CA PHE A 354 1.37 14.50 -20.13
C PHE A 354 0.55 15.44 -19.26
N THR A 355 0.56 15.18 -17.94
CA THR A 355 -0.10 16.02 -16.95
C THR A 355 0.88 16.51 -15.91
N THR A 356 0.68 17.72 -15.44
CA THR A 356 1.42 18.31 -14.32
C THR A 356 0.44 19.04 -13.42
N GLY A 357 0.65 19.00 -12.10
CA GLY A 357 -0.28 19.62 -11.19
C GLY A 357 0.04 19.39 -9.72
N LEU A 358 -0.96 19.62 -8.89
CA LEU A 358 -0.87 19.46 -7.45
C LEU A 358 -1.36 18.08 -7.04
N ASN A 359 -0.66 17.49 -6.08
CA ASN A 359 -1.02 16.25 -5.43
C ASN A 359 -1.35 16.53 -3.96
N VAL A 360 -2.54 16.10 -3.52
CA VAL A 360 -2.94 16.14 -2.11
C VAL A 360 -2.90 14.71 -1.58
N THR A 361 -1.98 14.44 -0.67
CA THR A 361 -1.83 13.11 -0.04
C THR A 361 -2.62 13.02 1.25
N PHE A 362 -3.18 11.84 1.51
CA PHE A 362 -3.82 11.50 2.78
C PHE A 362 -3.28 10.17 3.32
N THR A 363 -3.30 10.05 4.66
CA THR A 363 -3.05 8.80 5.39
C THR A 363 -4.06 8.75 6.53
N HIS A 364 -4.84 7.69 6.62
CA HIS A 364 -5.93 7.55 7.60
C HIS A 364 -5.75 6.28 8.45
#